data_41636c1253ea4322bbe35ff1853debd7
#
_entry.id   41636c1253ea4322bbe35ff1853debd7
#
_cell.length_a   1.000
_cell.length_b   1.000
_cell.length_c   1.000
_cell.angle_alpha   90.00
_cell.angle_beta   90.00
_cell.angle_gamma   90.00
#
_symmetry.space_group_name_H-M   'P 1'
#
loop_
_entity.id
_entity.type
_entity.pdbx_description
1 polymer ?
#
loop_
_entity_poly.entity_id
_entity_poly.type
_entity_poly.pdbx_seq_one_letter_code
_entity_poly.pdbx_strand_id
1 'polypeptide(L)'
;DNSLTFTNPYNEKYLTADSAYALYFDMGSVAANGEGDTVATNYGIYSNVTVNNDDKVAINFSSELGAMQLTDTKDEYKPQTADGKNGDFSVSTQIKNVSQNEMKQIAVAVYPQEGITPYDLSGNLDVTASYSNPFSVDIIDFNADEERQVVFNFNAEPLTATDYRKIEVRCYDVSGTDGKLLSENLIGQRSIYLLCPGATGD
;
A
#
# COMPACT_ATOMS: atom_id res chain seq x y z
N ASP A 1 -23.58 7.65 30.38
CA ASP A 1 -22.17 7.44 30.08
C ASP A 1 -21.92 5.93 29.98
N ASN A 2 -22.02 5.39 28.78
CA ASN A 2 -21.79 3.99 28.50
C ASN A 2 -20.33 3.77 28.13
N SER A 3 -19.42 4.04 29.05
CA SER A 3 -18.00 3.69 28.84
C SER A 3 -17.85 2.17 28.96
N LEU A 4 -17.57 1.51 27.86
CA LEU A 4 -17.16 0.12 27.88
C LEU A 4 -15.72 0.05 28.38
N THR A 5 -15.55 -0.43 29.60
CA THR A 5 -14.21 -0.67 30.16
C THR A 5 -13.82 -2.11 29.84
N PHE A 6 -12.84 -2.28 28.96
CA PHE A 6 -12.23 -3.59 28.72
C PHE A 6 -11.17 -3.85 29.78
N THR A 7 -11.42 -4.80 30.65
CA THR A 7 -10.39 -5.29 31.59
C THR A 7 -9.66 -6.44 30.91
N ASN A 8 -8.37 -6.26 30.68
CA ASN A 8 -7.54 -7.39 30.19
C ASN A 8 -7.34 -8.40 31.32
N PRO A 9 -7.84 -9.64 31.20
CA PRO A 9 -7.69 -10.66 32.22
C PRO A 9 -6.29 -11.33 32.24
N TYR A 10 -5.40 -10.92 31.34
CA TYR A 10 -4.07 -11.50 31.21
C TYR A 10 -3.01 -10.56 31.77
N ASN A 11 -2.02 -11.14 32.41
CA ASN A 11 -0.88 -10.44 32.99
C ASN A 11 -0.15 -9.61 31.91
N GLU A 12 0.25 -8.40 32.21
CA GLU A 12 0.90 -7.43 31.31
C GLU A 12 2.06 -8.00 30.46
N LYS A 13 2.63 -9.10 30.90
CA LYS A 13 3.71 -9.81 30.21
C LYS A 13 3.32 -10.38 28.83
N TYR A 14 2.05 -10.43 28.50
CA TYR A 14 1.52 -11.01 27.24
C TYR A 14 0.82 -9.98 26.33
N LEU A 15 1.01 -8.69 26.61
CA LEU A 15 0.40 -7.61 25.81
C LEU A 15 1.04 -7.38 24.44
N THR A 16 1.91 -8.25 23.98
CA THR A 16 2.53 -8.15 22.65
C THR A 16 1.74 -8.86 21.54
N ALA A 17 0.63 -9.47 21.88
CA ALA A 17 -0.12 -10.20 20.90
C ALA A 17 -1.32 -9.42 20.37
N ASP A 18 -2.31 -9.48 20.06
CA ASP A 18 -3.35 -8.94 19.20
C ASP A 18 -4.05 -7.69 19.75
N SER A 19 -4.08 -6.61 18.95
CA SER A 19 -4.96 -5.47 19.19
C SER A 19 -6.26 -5.67 18.42
N ALA A 20 -7.39 -5.64 19.14
CA ALA A 20 -8.71 -5.66 18.53
C ALA A 20 -9.34 -4.26 18.62
N TYR A 21 -9.97 -3.82 17.51
CA TYR A 21 -10.76 -2.60 17.46
C TYR A 21 -12.21 -2.94 17.22
N ALA A 22 -13.10 -2.29 17.96
CA ALA A 22 -14.51 -2.32 17.67
C ALA A 22 -14.96 -0.92 17.24
N LEU A 23 -15.51 -0.81 16.04
CA LEU A 23 -16.13 0.41 15.55
C LEU A 23 -17.64 0.27 15.73
N TYR A 24 -18.23 1.21 16.46
CA TYR A 24 -19.66 1.28 16.69
C TYR A 24 -20.24 2.49 15.96
N PHE A 25 -21.19 2.24 15.07
CA PHE A 25 -21.92 3.28 14.36
C PHE A 25 -23.38 3.28 14.85
N ASP A 26 -23.80 4.38 15.49
CA ASP A 26 -25.20 4.58 15.82
C ASP A 26 -25.93 5.07 14.56
N MET A 27 -26.62 4.17 13.90
CA MET A 27 -27.40 4.45 12.69
C MET A 27 -28.79 5.02 12.99
N GLY A 28 -29.10 5.28 14.27
CA GLY A 28 -30.43 5.69 14.70
C GLY A 28 -31.48 4.59 14.50
N SER A 29 -32.75 4.98 14.38
CA SER A 29 -33.83 4.04 14.17
C SER A 29 -34.18 3.91 12.69
N VAL A 30 -34.19 2.69 12.17
CA VAL A 30 -34.65 2.38 10.81
C VAL A 30 -36.13 2.03 10.89
N ALA A 31 -36.94 2.69 10.06
CA ALA A 31 -38.39 2.37 9.98
C ALA A 31 -38.60 0.96 9.42
N ALA A 32 -39.66 0.29 9.86
CA ALA A 32 -40.02 -1.02 9.32
C ALA A 32 -40.26 -0.90 7.81
N ASN A 33 -39.59 -1.70 7.01
CA ASN A 33 -39.52 -1.65 5.55
C ASN A 33 -38.86 -0.38 4.94
N GLY A 34 -38.10 0.40 5.75
CA GLY A 34 -37.29 1.49 5.27
C GLY A 34 -35.97 0.98 4.68
N GLU A 35 -35.43 1.70 3.70
CA GLU A 35 -34.06 1.49 3.28
C GLU A 35 -33.14 1.95 4.41
N GLY A 36 -32.19 1.08 4.81
CA GLY A 36 -31.21 1.42 5.83
C GLY A 36 -30.07 2.24 5.21
N ASP A 37 -29.56 3.20 5.97
CA ASP A 37 -28.34 3.90 5.58
C ASP A 37 -27.15 2.95 5.61
N THR A 38 -26.23 3.12 4.66
CA THR A 38 -24.99 2.36 4.60
C THR A 38 -23.85 3.22 5.13
N VAL A 39 -23.17 2.73 6.16
CA VAL A 39 -21.89 3.33 6.61
C VAL A 39 -20.77 2.49 6.10
N ALA A 40 -19.87 3.12 5.36
CA ALA A 40 -18.61 2.51 4.96
C ALA A 40 -17.46 3.20 5.69
N THR A 41 -16.53 2.42 6.24
CA THR A 41 -15.29 2.93 6.81
C THR A 41 -14.11 2.12 6.29
N ASN A 42 -13.00 2.80 6.11
CA ASN A 42 -11.74 2.16 5.77
C ASN A 42 -10.88 2.10 7.04
N TYR A 43 -10.42 0.90 7.37
CA TYR A 43 -9.46 0.68 8.44
C TYR A 43 -8.07 0.48 7.85
N GLY A 44 -7.10 1.21 8.35
CA GLY A 44 -5.72 1.07 7.93
C GLY A 44 -4.75 1.33 9.08
N ILE A 45 -3.65 0.61 9.09
CA ILE A 45 -2.54 0.85 10.02
C ILE A 45 -1.46 1.58 9.24
N TYR A 46 -1.23 2.84 9.59
CA TYR A 46 -0.07 3.58 9.11
C TYR A 46 1.15 3.14 9.90
N SER A 47 2.15 2.66 9.20
CA SER A 47 3.42 2.28 9.80
C SER A 47 4.51 3.19 9.26
N ASN A 48 5.09 3.99 10.14
CA ASN A 48 6.24 4.81 9.82
C ASN A 48 7.49 3.98 10.02
N VAL A 49 8.13 3.61 8.93
CA VAL A 49 9.48 3.07 8.98
C VAL A 49 10.39 4.17 8.46
N THR A 50 11.03 4.90 9.37
CA THR A 50 11.98 5.94 9.01
C THR A 50 13.39 5.44 9.11
N VAL A 51 14.20 5.89 8.18
CA VAL A 51 15.65 5.64 8.20
C VAL A 51 16.37 6.66 9.08
N ASN A 52 15.76 7.83 9.37
CA ASN A 52 16.42 8.98 9.99
C ASN A 52 15.66 9.61 11.17
N ASN A 53 14.90 8.88 11.95
CA ASN A 53 14.17 9.38 13.16
C ASN A 53 13.21 10.57 12.97
N ASP A 54 13.05 11.09 11.77
CA ASP A 54 12.12 12.19 11.44
C ASP A 54 10.95 11.65 10.64
N ASP A 55 9.94 11.13 11.32
CA ASP A 55 8.71 10.62 10.72
C ASP A 55 7.93 11.76 10.06
N LYS A 56 8.14 11.97 8.76
CA LYS A 56 7.44 13.01 8.02
C LYS A 56 6.24 12.48 7.24
N VAL A 57 6.29 11.21 6.84
CA VAL A 57 5.25 10.58 6.01
C VAL A 57 4.91 9.21 6.55
N ALA A 58 3.61 8.98 6.76
CA ALA A 58 3.07 7.66 7.03
C ALA A 58 2.61 7.03 5.72
N ILE A 59 2.92 5.74 5.53
CA ILE A 59 2.54 4.98 4.34
C ILE A 59 1.65 3.82 4.76
N ASN A 60 0.52 3.66 4.08
CA ASN A 60 -0.36 2.50 4.22
C ASN A 60 -0.75 1.95 2.86
N PHE A 61 -1.03 0.65 2.80
CA PHE A 61 -1.60 0.03 1.61
C PHE A 61 -3.09 -0.19 1.83
N SER A 62 -3.93 0.31 0.90
CA SER A 62 -5.39 0.24 1.02
C SER A 62 -5.94 -1.15 0.72
N SER A 63 -5.14 -2.02 0.11
CA SER A 63 -5.49 -3.40 -0.18
C SER A 63 -4.34 -4.32 0.23
N GLU A 64 -4.68 -5.44 0.84
CA GLU A 64 -3.73 -6.53 0.97
C GLU A 64 -3.51 -7.14 -0.42
N LEU A 65 -2.27 -7.26 -0.83
CA LEU A 65 -1.93 -8.09 -1.97
C LEU A 65 -2.09 -9.54 -1.53
N GLY A 66 -3.12 -10.18 -2.06
CA GLY A 66 -3.31 -11.62 -1.88
C GLY A 66 -2.26 -12.42 -2.65
N ALA A 67 -2.61 -13.65 -2.98
CA ALA A 67 -1.83 -14.48 -3.89
C ALA A 67 -2.26 -14.22 -5.33
N MET A 68 -1.32 -14.17 -6.26
CA MET A 68 -1.62 -14.32 -7.68
C MET A 68 -2.24 -15.71 -7.93
N GLN A 69 -3.10 -15.81 -8.90
CA GLN A 69 -3.70 -17.07 -9.32
C GLN A 69 -3.21 -17.43 -10.69
N LEU A 70 -2.72 -18.65 -10.88
CA LEU A 70 -2.36 -19.15 -12.18
C LEU A 70 -3.60 -19.31 -13.08
N THR A 71 -3.42 -19.12 -14.38
CA THR A 71 -4.38 -19.54 -15.41
C THR A 71 -4.54 -21.06 -15.39
N ASP A 72 -5.53 -21.57 -16.09
CA ASP A 72 -5.76 -23.01 -16.18
C ASP A 72 -4.62 -23.73 -16.92
N THR A 73 -3.92 -23.03 -17.82
CA THR A 73 -2.71 -23.50 -18.52
C THR A 73 -1.45 -23.42 -17.65
N LYS A 74 -1.53 -22.72 -16.51
CA LYS A 74 -0.43 -22.52 -15.52
C LYS A 74 0.82 -21.81 -16.09
N ASP A 75 0.71 -21.12 -17.20
CA ASP A 75 1.79 -20.39 -17.87
C ASP A 75 1.75 -18.89 -17.61
N GLU A 76 0.64 -18.37 -17.09
CA GLU A 76 0.43 -16.97 -16.77
C GLU A 76 -0.34 -16.81 -15.46
N TYR A 77 -0.34 -15.60 -14.89
CA TYR A 77 -1.23 -15.26 -13.79
C TYR A 77 -2.54 -14.66 -14.30
N LYS A 78 -3.66 -15.02 -13.67
CA LYS A 78 -4.95 -14.36 -13.90
C LYS A 78 -4.85 -12.89 -13.46
N PRO A 79 -5.51 -11.96 -14.18
CA PRO A 79 -5.55 -10.56 -13.72
C PRO A 79 -6.30 -10.43 -12.41
N GLN A 80 -5.86 -9.52 -11.56
CA GLN A 80 -6.58 -9.14 -10.33
C GLN A 80 -7.56 -7.99 -10.55
N THR A 81 -7.60 -7.45 -11.77
CA THR A 81 -8.53 -6.39 -12.18
C THR A 81 -9.46 -6.93 -13.27
N ALA A 82 -10.72 -6.48 -13.26
CA ALA A 82 -11.75 -7.03 -14.17
C ALA A 82 -11.41 -6.86 -15.67
N ASP A 83 -10.73 -5.79 -16.03
CA ASP A 83 -10.37 -5.45 -17.41
C ASP A 83 -8.84 -5.59 -17.67
N GLY A 84 -8.12 -6.22 -16.74
CA GLY A 84 -6.67 -6.37 -16.82
C GLY A 84 -6.24 -7.49 -17.78
N LYS A 85 -4.99 -7.41 -18.23
CA LYS A 85 -4.31 -8.50 -18.92
C LYS A 85 -3.82 -9.53 -17.91
N ASN A 86 -3.49 -10.72 -18.36
CA ASN A 86 -2.86 -11.73 -17.52
C ASN A 86 -1.62 -11.17 -16.82
N GLY A 87 -1.49 -11.43 -15.53
CA GLY A 87 -0.45 -10.88 -14.69
C GLY A 87 -0.72 -9.49 -14.08
N ASP A 88 -1.77 -8.79 -14.52
CA ASP A 88 -2.05 -7.44 -14.04
C ASP A 88 -2.59 -7.42 -12.62
N PHE A 89 -2.05 -6.51 -11.80
CA PHE A 89 -2.52 -6.19 -10.47
C PHE A 89 -2.22 -4.73 -10.11
N SER A 90 -2.82 -4.23 -9.05
CA SER A 90 -2.63 -2.85 -8.59
C SER A 90 -2.27 -2.80 -7.11
N VAL A 91 -1.43 -1.84 -6.76
CA VAL A 91 -1.11 -1.49 -5.37
C VAL A 91 -1.62 -0.09 -5.10
N SER A 92 -2.59 0.01 -4.21
CA SER A 92 -3.13 1.29 -3.76
C SER A 92 -2.45 1.70 -2.46
N THR A 93 -1.73 2.80 -2.51
CA THR A 93 -0.92 3.33 -1.41
C THR A 93 -1.54 4.62 -0.89
N GLN A 94 -1.81 4.68 0.40
CA GLN A 94 -2.22 5.89 1.11
C GLN A 94 -0.98 6.54 1.72
N ILE A 95 -0.73 7.78 1.38
CA ILE A 95 0.40 8.57 1.87
C ILE A 95 -0.16 9.72 2.71
N LYS A 96 0.25 9.80 3.98
CA LYS A 96 -0.16 10.89 4.87
C LYS A 96 1.05 11.71 5.31
N ASN A 97 0.95 13.03 5.17
CA ASN A 97 1.89 13.95 5.79
C ASN A 97 1.63 14.01 7.30
N VAL A 98 2.50 13.40 8.09
CA VAL A 98 2.41 13.41 9.56
C VAL A 98 3.29 14.49 10.20
N SER A 99 3.96 15.31 9.39
CA SER A 99 4.68 16.48 9.87
C SER A 99 3.71 17.64 10.15
N GLN A 100 4.16 18.61 10.94
CA GLN A 100 3.39 19.83 11.22
C GLN A 100 3.51 20.88 10.10
N ASN A 101 4.25 20.58 9.03
CA ASN A 101 4.55 21.51 7.97
C ASN A 101 4.11 20.97 6.61
N GLU A 102 3.79 21.90 5.71
CA GLU A 102 3.62 21.60 4.30
C GLU A 102 4.95 21.11 3.68
N MET A 103 4.87 20.11 2.80
CA MET A 103 5.97 19.68 1.94
C MET A 103 5.69 20.13 0.51
N LYS A 104 6.65 20.79 -0.12
CA LYS A 104 6.43 21.39 -1.44
C LYS A 104 6.40 20.38 -2.57
N GLN A 105 7.22 19.34 -2.49
CA GLN A 105 7.27 18.29 -3.47
C GLN A 105 7.83 17.02 -2.85
N ILE A 106 7.09 15.95 -2.94
CA ILE A 106 7.57 14.62 -2.59
C ILE A 106 7.47 13.69 -3.80
N ALA A 107 8.44 12.81 -3.97
CA ALA A 107 8.36 11.72 -4.91
C ALA A 107 7.97 10.45 -4.19
N VAL A 108 6.94 9.78 -4.67
CA VAL A 108 6.53 8.44 -4.23
C VAL A 108 7.06 7.45 -5.23
N ALA A 109 8.11 6.74 -4.86
CA ALA A 109 8.81 5.82 -5.74
C ALA A 109 8.50 4.37 -5.38
N VAL A 110 8.28 3.54 -6.39
CA VAL A 110 8.07 2.11 -6.24
C VAL A 110 9.26 1.34 -6.77
N TYR A 111 9.74 0.38 -5.97
CA TYR A 111 10.90 -0.46 -6.23
C TYR A 111 10.43 -1.91 -6.44
N PRO A 112 10.11 -2.30 -7.69
CA PRO A 112 9.66 -3.64 -7.98
C PRO A 112 10.81 -4.63 -7.91
N GLN A 113 10.53 -5.85 -7.46
CA GLN A 113 11.43 -6.97 -7.57
C GLN A 113 11.41 -7.51 -9.02
N GLU A 114 12.44 -8.26 -9.39
CA GLU A 114 12.52 -8.93 -10.69
C GLU A 114 11.26 -9.72 -11.02
N GLY A 115 10.80 -9.63 -12.27
CA GLY A 115 9.56 -10.23 -12.76
C GLY A 115 8.28 -9.48 -12.35
N ILE A 116 8.40 -8.28 -11.79
CA ILE A 116 7.29 -7.33 -11.62
C ILE A 116 7.63 -6.05 -12.37
N THR A 117 6.80 -5.69 -13.34
CA THR A 117 6.99 -4.50 -14.17
C THR A 117 5.88 -3.50 -13.92
N PRO A 118 6.17 -2.26 -13.49
CA PRO A 118 5.14 -1.24 -13.34
C PRO A 118 4.66 -0.74 -14.71
N TYR A 119 3.45 -0.17 -14.72
CA TYR A 119 2.94 0.62 -15.83
C TYR A 119 3.32 2.10 -15.62
N ASP A 120 3.69 2.78 -16.70
CA ASP A 120 3.88 4.22 -16.72
C ASP A 120 2.53 4.97 -16.65
N LEU A 121 2.59 6.31 -16.54
CA LEU A 121 1.38 7.16 -16.49
C LEU A 121 0.57 7.14 -17.81
N SER A 122 1.15 6.64 -18.90
CA SER A 122 0.48 6.48 -20.19
C SER A 122 -0.16 5.11 -20.36
N GLY A 123 -0.01 4.22 -19.37
CA GLY A 123 -0.55 2.87 -19.40
C GLY A 123 0.29 1.86 -20.19
N ASN A 124 1.59 2.13 -20.40
CA ASN A 124 2.53 1.19 -21.00
C ASN A 124 3.39 0.55 -19.91
N LEU A 125 3.83 -0.70 -20.14
CA LEU A 125 4.80 -1.33 -19.26
C LEU A 125 6.13 -0.57 -19.30
N ASP A 126 6.59 -0.09 -18.14
CA ASP A 126 7.91 0.51 -17.99
C ASP A 126 8.95 -0.58 -17.75
N VAL A 127 9.42 -1.18 -18.83
CA VAL A 127 10.45 -2.24 -18.80
C VAL A 127 11.83 -1.74 -18.35
N THR A 128 11.99 -0.43 -18.18
CA THR A 128 13.23 0.17 -17.66
C THR A 128 13.20 0.29 -16.14
N ALA A 129 12.03 0.23 -15.54
CA ALA A 129 11.88 0.29 -14.10
C ALA A 129 12.48 -0.96 -13.43
N SER A 130 13.24 -0.73 -12.39
CA SER A 130 13.94 -1.78 -11.64
C SER A 130 14.22 -1.30 -10.21
N TYR A 131 14.80 -2.15 -9.39
CA TYR A 131 15.24 -1.74 -8.06
C TYR A 131 16.31 -0.62 -8.08
N SER A 132 17.11 -0.52 -9.13
CA SER A 132 18.10 0.56 -9.32
C SER A 132 17.55 1.78 -10.07
N ASN A 133 16.43 1.63 -10.74
CA ASN A 133 15.73 2.69 -11.49
C ASN A 133 14.24 2.63 -11.19
N PRO A 134 13.78 3.11 -10.03
CA PRO A 134 12.38 2.99 -9.62
C PRO A 134 11.46 3.87 -10.46
N PHE A 135 10.21 3.44 -10.61
CA PHE A 135 9.14 4.29 -11.12
C PHE A 135 8.65 5.23 -10.02
N SER A 136 8.43 6.51 -10.30
CA SER A 136 7.97 7.47 -9.31
C SER A 136 6.85 8.39 -9.82
N VAL A 137 6.04 8.85 -8.86
CA VAL A 137 4.99 9.85 -9.06
C VAL A 137 5.20 10.98 -8.05
N ASP A 138 5.07 12.22 -8.50
CA ASP A 138 5.24 13.39 -7.64
C ASP A 138 3.92 13.83 -6.99
N ILE A 139 4.00 14.21 -5.72
CA ILE A 139 2.95 14.95 -5.00
C ILE A 139 3.47 16.35 -4.72
N ILE A 140 2.71 17.35 -5.16
CA ILE A 140 3.03 18.77 -5.01
C ILE A 140 2.09 19.41 -4.00
N ASP A 141 2.60 20.36 -3.21
CA ASP A 141 1.86 21.10 -2.18
C ASP A 141 1.10 20.14 -1.24
N PHE A 142 1.87 19.29 -0.56
CA PHE A 142 1.37 18.28 0.37
C PHE A 142 1.26 18.88 1.77
N ASN A 143 0.05 19.33 2.13
CA ASN A 143 -0.21 20.04 3.37
C ASN A 143 -0.02 19.16 4.61
N ALA A 144 0.17 19.79 5.78
CA ALA A 144 0.19 19.08 7.06
C ALA A 144 -1.13 18.30 7.25
N ASP A 145 -1.04 17.08 7.78
CA ASP A 145 -2.16 16.15 7.97
C ASP A 145 -2.89 15.71 6.70
N GLU A 146 -2.49 16.22 5.54
CA GLU A 146 -3.08 15.80 4.27
C GLU A 146 -2.77 14.34 3.96
N GLU A 147 -3.77 13.65 3.38
CA GLU A 147 -3.65 12.29 2.90
C GLU A 147 -3.89 12.24 1.40
N ARG A 148 -3.07 11.51 0.67
CA ARG A 148 -3.22 11.27 -0.76
C ARG A 148 -3.10 9.79 -1.09
N GLN A 149 -3.90 9.36 -2.05
CA GLN A 149 -3.81 8.02 -2.62
C GLN A 149 -2.97 8.04 -3.89
N VAL A 150 -2.03 7.11 -3.97
CA VAL A 150 -1.26 6.82 -5.19
C VAL A 150 -1.49 5.37 -5.55
N VAL A 151 -1.92 5.11 -6.79
CA VAL A 151 -2.16 3.77 -7.30
C VAL A 151 -1.07 3.44 -8.30
N PHE A 152 -0.37 2.35 -8.05
CA PHE A 152 0.60 1.78 -8.98
C PHE A 152 0.01 0.52 -9.61
N ASN A 153 0.10 0.44 -10.92
CA ASN A 153 -0.31 -0.73 -11.70
C ASN A 153 0.93 -1.51 -12.12
N PHE A 154 0.82 -2.82 -12.10
CA PHE A 154 1.92 -3.73 -12.39
C PHE A 154 1.46 -4.90 -13.24
N ASN A 155 2.41 -5.52 -13.92
CA ASN A 155 2.30 -6.84 -14.48
C ASN A 155 3.33 -7.76 -13.82
N ALA A 156 2.92 -8.96 -13.42
CA ALA A 156 3.77 -9.99 -12.84
C ALA A 156 3.98 -11.15 -13.82
N GLU A 157 5.23 -11.50 -14.06
CA GLU A 157 5.58 -12.70 -14.79
C GLU A 157 5.52 -13.94 -13.88
N PRO A 158 5.08 -15.10 -14.37
CA PRO A 158 5.06 -16.32 -13.59
C PRO A 158 6.45 -16.74 -13.11
N LEU A 159 6.49 -17.28 -11.88
CA LEU A 159 7.69 -17.90 -11.32
C LEU A 159 7.77 -19.37 -11.71
N THR A 160 8.97 -19.94 -11.69
CA THR A 160 9.16 -21.39 -11.83
C THR A 160 8.79 -22.15 -10.55
N ALA A 161 8.99 -21.54 -9.38
CA ALA A 161 8.63 -22.08 -8.09
C ALA A 161 7.85 -21.04 -7.29
N THR A 162 6.98 -21.47 -6.38
CA THR A 162 6.20 -20.58 -5.51
C THR A 162 7.12 -19.77 -4.60
N ASP A 163 6.98 -18.45 -4.62
CA ASP A 163 7.74 -17.54 -3.78
C ASP A 163 6.98 -16.23 -3.55
N TYR A 164 7.49 -15.40 -2.64
CA TYR A 164 7.00 -14.06 -2.40
C TYR A 164 7.81 -13.03 -3.20
N ARG A 165 7.11 -12.10 -3.85
CA ARG A 165 7.73 -10.92 -4.45
C ARG A 165 7.45 -9.69 -3.63
N LYS A 166 8.51 -8.93 -3.33
CA LYS A 166 8.43 -7.69 -2.57
C LYS A 166 8.23 -6.51 -3.51
N ILE A 167 7.29 -5.64 -3.16
CA ILE A 167 7.15 -4.30 -3.72
C ILE A 167 7.42 -3.33 -2.59
N GLU A 168 8.40 -2.47 -2.78
CA GLU A 168 8.78 -1.47 -1.79
C GLU A 168 8.39 -0.09 -2.29
N VAL A 169 7.69 0.66 -1.45
CA VAL A 169 7.32 2.06 -1.70
C VAL A 169 8.16 2.94 -0.80
N ARG A 170 8.77 3.96 -1.38
CA ARG A 170 9.57 4.97 -0.68
C ARG A 170 9.08 6.37 -1.03
N CYS A 171 9.06 7.24 -0.04
CA CYS A 171 8.76 8.66 -0.21
C CYS A 171 10.02 9.48 0.02
N TYR A 172 10.29 10.42 -0.87
CA TYR A 172 11.44 11.31 -0.83
C TYR A 172 10.98 12.76 -0.86
N ASP A 173 11.58 13.61 -0.02
CA ASP A 173 11.48 15.06 -0.17
C ASP A 173 12.42 15.49 -1.30
N VAL A 174 11.84 15.79 -2.46
CA VAL A 174 12.61 16.16 -3.66
C VAL A 174 12.62 17.68 -3.90
N SER A 175 12.07 18.45 -2.96
CA SER A 175 12.14 19.91 -3.01
C SER A 175 13.60 20.35 -2.96
N GLY A 176 14.06 21.02 -4.03
CA GLY A 176 15.45 21.50 -4.13
C GLY A 176 16.48 20.47 -4.63
N THR A 177 16.06 19.28 -5.09
CA THR A 177 16.98 18.24 -5.62
C THR A 177 16.85 18.00 -7.13
N ASP A 178 16.11 18.84 -7.85
CA ASP A 178 15.75 18.63 -9.26
C ASP A 178 15.07 17.25 -9.49
N GLY A 179 14.24 16.80 -8.52
CA GLY A 179 13.52 15.53 -8.60
C GLY A 179 14.39 14.28 -8.33
N LYS A 180 15.63 14.45 -7.86
CA LYS A 180 16.51 13.31 -7.59
C LYS A 180 16.14 12.58 -6.31
N LEU A 181 16.05 11.25 -6.38
CA LEU A 181 15.78 10.36 -5.26
C LEU A 181 17.08 10.08 -4.49
N LEU A 182 17.44 10.98 -3.58
CA LEU A 182 18.67 10.84 -2.78
C LEU A 182 18.35 10.15 -1.45
N SER A 183 19.26 9.30 -0.98
CA SER A 183 19.05 8.54 0.27
C SER A 183 18.88 9.44 1.50
N GLU A 184 19.55 10.57 1.55
CA GLU A 184 19.43 11.58 2.61
C GLU A 184 18.06 12.28 2.64
N ASN A 185 17.30 12.20 1.55
CA ASN A 185 15.97 12.81 1.42
C ASN A 185 14.83 11.80 1.58
N LEU A 186 15.14 10.56 1.95
CA LEU A 186 14.13 9.55 2.26
C LEU A 186 13.37 9.95 3.52
N ILE A 187 12.05 10.06 3.41
CA ILE A 187 11.14 10.49 4.49
C ILE A 187 10.12 9.44 4.91
N GLY A 188 10.11 8.28 4.26
CA GLY A 188 9.29 7.14 4.64
C GLY A 188 9.45 5.99 3.65
N GLN A 189 9.31 4.76 4.15
CA GLN A 189 9.31 3.56 3.31
C GLN A 189 8.42 2.47 3.89
N ARG A 190 7.85 1.65 3.03
CA ARG A 190 7.10 0.46 3.40
C ARG A 190 7.12 -0.58 2.28
N SER A 191 7.08 -1.86 2.66
CA SER A 191 7.02 -2.98 1.72
C SER A 191 5.70 -3.73 1.85
N ILE A 192 5.24 -4.27 0.72
CA ILE A 192 4.14 -5.23 0.64
C ILE A 192 4.64 -6.46 -0.11
N TYR A 193 4.08 -7.62 0.20
CA TYR A 193 4.48 -8.89 -0.38
C TYR A 193 3.33 -9.52 -1.14
N LEU A 194 3.62 -9.98 -2.34
CA LEU A 194 2.72 -10.70 -3.22
C LEU A 194 3.15 -12.15 -3.31
N LEU A 195 2.28 -13.07 -2.90
CA LEU A 195 2.53 -14.49 -3.11
C LEU A 195 2.34 -14.83 -4.60
N CYS A 196 3.37 -15.38 -5.20
CA CYS A 196 3.43 -15.76 -6.61
C CYS A 196 3.59 -17.28 -6.71
N PRO A 197 2.51 -18.04 -7.00
CA PRO A 197 2.59 -19.48 -7.22
C PRO A 197 3.49 -19.82 -8.42
N GLY A 198 4.25 -20.90 -8.29
CA GLY A 198 5.09 -21.39 -9.37
C GLY A 198 4.30 -22.01 -10.52
N ALA A 199 4.70 -21.73 -11.75
CA ALA A 199 4.04 -22.25 -12.98
C ALA A 199 4.11 -23.78 -13.09
N THR A 200 5.04 -24.44 -12.42
CA THR A 200 5.22 -25.91 -12.43
C THR A 200 4.31 -26.68 -11.48
N GLY A 201 3.50 -25.98 -10.68
CA GLY A 201 2.42 -26.61 -9.90
C GLY A 201 2.88 -27.55 -8.79
N ASP A 202 3.87 -27.15 -8.01
CA ASP A 202 4.20 -27.79 -6.72
C ASP A 202 3.40 -27.18 -5.59
#